data_ae690d8a4fefd522d5683a8e0aac7d59
#
_entry.id   ae690d8a4fefd522d5683a8e0aac7d59
#
_cell.length_a   1.000
_cell.length_b   1.000
_cell.length_c   1.000
_cell.angle_alpha   90.00
_cell.angle_beta   90.00
_cell.angle_gamma   90.00
#
_symmetry.space_group_name_H-M   'P 1'
#
loop_
_entity.id
_entity.type
_entity.pdbx_description
1 polymer ?
#
loop_
_entity_poly.entity_id
_entity_poly.type
_entity_poly.pdbx_seq_one_letter_code
_entity_poly.pdbx_strand_id
1 'polypeptide(L)'
;PILNVKDEFLLSKFDNKMLGIELLDEITENQAKKIKSLHISGLDLVKYSQRYYPQRNLYSNLIGFVNYENKGSAGLELHLDNQIKVHNKSNLIKKGGDGTPLPDNSGPRDFINDYKSLGLTIDSRLQKATFKALSKQLLKWNAKKGFAIVMNVNNGEILSLVSTPSYDPNKYWDYDSEVFRGWYSQDLFEPGSTFKPINLALALE
;
A
#
# COMPACT_ATOMS: atom_id res chain seq x y z
N PRO A 1 -11.25 -28.48 -2.16
CA PRO A 1 -11.50 -28.06 -0.79
C PRO A 1 -10.32 -27.32 -0.12
N ILE A 2 -9.07 -27.44 -0.62
CA ILE A 2 -7.91 -26.74 -0.03
C ILE A 2 -7.94 -25.23 -0.36
N LEU A 3 -8.36 -24.88 -1.57
CA LEU A 3 -8.28 -23.53 -2.12
C LEU A 3 -9.58 -22.72 -1.98
N ASN A 4 -10.68 -23.31 -1.49
CA ASN A 4 -12.02 -22.69 -1.43
C ASN A 4 -12.49 -22.09 -2.78
N VAL A 5 -12.00 -22.65 -3.89
CA VAL A 5 -12.32 -22.23 -5.24
C VAL A 5 -13.06 -23.37 -5.93
N LYS A 6 -14.00 -23.04 -6.82
CA LYS A 6 -14.74 -24.04 -7.61
C LYS A 6 -13.81 -24.69 -8.63
N ASP A 7 -13.95 -26.01 -8.81
CA ASP A 7 -13.13 -26.77 -9.76
C ASP A 7 -13.28 -26.26 -11.20
N GLU A 8 -14.49 -25.82 -11.57
CA GLU A 8 -14.77 -25.22 -12.88
C GLU A 8 -13.93 -23.97 -13.16
N PHE A 9 -13.70 -23.13 -12.13
CA PHE A 9 -12.86 -21.94 -12.27
C PHE A 9 -11.39 -22.32 -12.55
N LEU A 10 -10.86 -23.32 -11.85
CA LEU A 10 -9.50 -23.78 -12.08
C LEU A 10 -9.37 -24.42 -13.49
N LEU A 11 -10.34 -25.23 -13.88
CA LEU A 11 -10.36 -25.88 -15.19
C LEU A 11 -10.40 -24.84 -16.34
N SER A 12 -11.20 -23.79 -16.20
CA SER A 12 -11.29 -22.72 -17.21
C SER A 12 -9.95 -21.99 -17.48
N LYS A 13 -9.04 -21.99 -16.49
CA LYS A 13 -7.69 -21.42 -16.66
C LYS A 13 -6.81 -22.27 -17.60
N PHE A 14 -7.09 -23.57 -17.73
CA PHE A 14 -6.32 -24.50 -18.57
C PHE A 14 -6.79 -24.52 -20.04
N ASP A 15 -7.93 -23.93 -20.37
CA ASP A 15 -8.46 -23.91 -21.76
C ASP A 15 -7.58 -23.10 -22.72
N ASN A 16 -6.78 -22.17 -22.21
CA ASN A 16 -5.78 -21.45 -22.97
C ASN A 16 -4.45 -22.22 -22.95
N LYS A 17 -4.05 -22.81 -24.08
CA LYS A 17 -2.81 -23.60 -24.28
C LYS A 17 -1.51 -22.79 -24.07
N MET A 18 -1.40 -21.98 -23.04
CA MET A 18 -0.22 -21.19 -22.71
C MET A 18 0.66 -21.92 -21.69
N LEU A 19 1.96 -21.90 -21.89
CA LEU A 19 2.95 -22.33 -20.90
C LEU A 19 2.98 -21.29 -19.76
N GLY A 20 2.94 -21.76 -18.51
CA GLY A 20 3.04 -20.88 -17.34
C GLY A 20 1.72 -20.17 -17.01
N ILE A 21 0.68 -20.92 -16.69
CA ILE A 21 -0.64 -20.39 -16.30
C ILE A 21 -0.63 -20.03 -14.81
N GLU A 22 -0.98 -18.80 -14.49
CA GLU A 22 -1.25 -18.38 -13.13
C GLU A 22 -2.65 -18.85 -12.72
N LEU A 23 -2.70 -19.78 -11.77
CA LEU A 23 -3.94 -20.39 -11.31
C LEU A 23 -4.67 -19.51 -10.30
N LEU A 24 -3.91 -18.95 -9.33
CA LEU A 24 -4.40 -18.06 -8.30
C LEU A 24 -3.31 -17.04 -7.97
N ASP A 25 -3.72 -15.81 -7.81
CA ASP A 25 -2.83 -14.70 -7.51
C ASP A 25 -2.32 -14.76 -6.07
N GLU A 26 -3.16 -15.25 -5.13
CA GLU A 26 -2.83 -15.24 -3.71
C GLU A 26 -3.38 -16.49 -3.00
N ILE A 27 -2.54 -17.12 -2.18
CA ILE A 27 -2.92 -18.21 -1.28
C ILE A 27 -2.26 -18.01 0.10
N THR A 28 -2.92 -18.49 1.14
CA THR A 28 -2.36 -18.41 2.49
C THR A 28 -1.20 -19.40 2.68
N GLU A 29 -0.30 -19.11 3.63
CA GLU A 29 0.82 -19.98 3.93
C GLU A 29 0.39 -21.43 4.31
N ASN A 30 -0.75 -21.56 5.01
CA ASN A 30 -1.31 -22.87 5.35
C ASN A 30 -1.81 -23.63 4.11
N GLN A 31 -2.42 -22.95 3.16
CA GLN A 31 -2.82 -23.54 1.87
C GLN A 31 -1.59 -23.94 1.07
N ALA A 32 -0.57 -23.07 1.01
CA ALA A 32 0.68 -23.34 0.33
C ALA A 32 1.38 -24.59 0.87
N LYS A 33 1.45 -24.77 2.20
CA LYS A 33 2.00 -25.97 2.83
C LYS A 33 1.23 -27.25 2.43
N LYS A 34 -0.11 -27.18 2.43
CA LYS A 34 -0.96 -28.31 2.02
C LYS A 34 -0.78 -28.65 0.53
N ILE A 35 -0.70 -27.65 -0.35
CA ILE A 35 -0.48 -27.87 -1.78
C ILE A 35 0.90 -28.49 -2.02
N LYS A 36 1.93 -27.95 -1.34
CA LYS A 36 3.29 -28.47 -1.47
C LYS A 36 3.40 -29.95 -1.05
N SER A 37 2.62 -30.37 -0.04
CA SER A 37 2.59 -31.78 0.40
C SER A 37 1.96 -32.73 -0.61
N LEU A 38 1.21 -32.24 -1.60
CA LEU A 38 0.62 -33.05 -2.67
C LEU A 38 1.63 -33.43 -3.76
N HIS A 39 2.81 -32.84 -3.78
CA HIS A 39 3.90 -33.11 -4.73
C HIS A 39 3.43 -33.14 -6.19
N ILE A 40 2.58 -32.20 -6.59
CA ILE A 40 2.03 -32.11 -7.96
C ILE A 40 3.14 -31.62 -8.90
N SER A 41 3.49 -32.44 -9.89
CA SER A 41 4.47 -32.07 -10.92
C SER A 41 3.93 -30.94 -11.81
N GLY A 42 4.76 -29.94 -12.08
CA GLY A 42 4.38 -28.77 -12.89
C GLY A 42 3.59 -27.69 -12.16
N LEU A 43 3.39 -27.82 -10.84
CA LEU A 43 2.80 -26.77 -10.00
C LEU A 43 3.87 -26.10 -9.16
N ASP A 44 4.12 -24.82 -9.42
CA ASP A 44 5.07 -24.01 -8.68
C ASP A 44 4.37 -23.02 -7.75
N LEU A 45 4.96 -22.83 -6.57
CA LEU A 45 4.51 -21.83 -5.58
C LEU A 45 5.59 -20.77 -5.44
N VAL A 46 5.23 -19.55 -5.79
CA VAL A 46 6.11 -18.38 -5.66
C VAL A 46 5.78 -17.64 -4.37
N LYS A 47 6.79 -17.45 -3.51
CA LYS A 47 6.66 -16.62 -2.31
C LYS A 47 6.96 -15.17 -2.69
N TYR A 48 6.04 -14.27 -2.39
CA TYR A 48 6.24 -12.84 -2.57
C TYR A 48 5.86 -12.07 -1.31
N SER A 49 6.39 -10.86 -1.16
CA SER A 49 6.04 -9.96 -0.07
C SER A 49 5.02 -8.96 -0.56
N GLN A 50 3.95 -8.80 0.19
CA GLN A 50 2.90 -7.84 -0.12
C GLN A 50 2.82 -6.78 0.98
N ARG A 51 2.57 -5.54 0.59
CA ARG A 51 2.34 -4.46 1.53
C ARG A 51 0.95 -4.62 2.14
N TYR A 52 0.86 -4.52 3.46
CA TYR A 52 -0.40 -4.57 4.18
C TYR A 52 -0.60 -3.31 5.00
N TYR A 53 -1.78 -2.71 4.90
CA TYR A 53 -2.16 -1.46 5.57
C TYR A 53 -3.21 -1.74 6.66
N PRO A 54 -2.80 -2.00 7.91
CA PRO A 54 -3.70 -2.44 8.98
C PRO A 54 -4.76 -1.38 9.36
N GLN A 55 -4.45 -0.10 9.19
CA GLN A 55 -5.34 1.01 9.51
C GLN A 55 -6.23 1.46 8.34
N ARG A 56 -6.15 0.76 7.21
CA ARG A 56 -6.98 0.98 6.02
C ARG A 56 -7.06 2.46 5.64
N ASN A 57 -8.29 3.01 5.56
CA ASN A 57 -8.56 4.37 5.10
C ASN A 57 -8.07 5.49 6.03
N LEU A 58 -7.72 5.19 7.29
CA LEU A 58 -7.32 6.21 8.27
C LEU A 58 -6.06 6.99 7.86
N TYR A 59 -5.14 6.34 7.17
CA TYR A 59 -3.87 6.93 6.71
C TYR A 59 -3.71 6.93 5.21
N SER A 60 -4.73 6.55 4.45
CA SER A 60 -4.62 6.32 3.00
C SER A 60 -4.04 7.51 2.25
N ASN A 61 -4.53 8.71 2.50
CA ASN A 61 -4.08 9.92 1.82
C ASN A 61 -2.68 10.41 2.24
N LEU A 62 -2.18 9.96 3.38
CA LEU A 62 -0.84 10.24 3.86
C LEU A 62 0.16 9.17 3.38
N ILE A 63 -0.12 7.92 3.72
CA ILE A 63 0.79 6.80 3.41
C ILE A 63 0.74 6.46 1.93
N GLY A 64 -0.45 6.46 1.34
CA GLY A 64 -0.63 6.02 -0.03
C GLY A 64 -0.71 4.50 -0.14
N PHE A 65 -0.27 3.96 -1.28
CA PHE A 65 -0.24 2.54 -1.55
C PHE A 65 0.86 2.17 -2.54
N VAL A 66 1.18 0.90 -2.58
CA VAL A 66 2.00 0.30 -3.64
C VAL A 66 1.10 -0.45 -4.63
N ASN A 67 1.48 -0.47 -5.90
CA ASN A 67 0.78 -1.24 -6.91
C ASN A 67 1.15 -2.75 -6.82
N TYR A 68 0.58 -3.56 -7.73
CA TYR A 68 0.84 -5.00 -7.82
C TYR A 68 2.33 -5.36 -8.04
N GLU A 69 3.14 -4.42 -8.59
CA GLU A 69 4.59 -4.58 -8.74
C GLU A 69 5.38 -4.17 -7.48
N ASN A 70 4.71 -3.88 -6.36
CA ASN A 70 5.29 -3.31 -5.15
C ASN A 70 6.03 -1.99 -5.39
N LYS A 71 5.55 -1.17 -6.34
CA LYS A 71 6.03 0.20 -6.56
C LYS A 71 5.08 1.18 -5.89
N GLY A 72 5.65 2.15 -5.18
CA GLY A 72 4.88 3.24 -4.59
C GLY A 72 4.10 4.00 -5.67
N SER A 73 2.79 4.16 -5.47
CA SER A 73 1.88 4.77 -6.46
C SER A 73 1.18 6.01 -5.94
N ALA A 74 1.15 6.22 -4.63
CA ALA A 74 0.60 7.42 -4.01
C ALA A 74 1.26 7.70 -2.66
N GLY A 75 1.10 8.93 -2.14
CA GLY A 75 1.50 9.33 -0.80
C GLY A 75 2.99 9.13 -0.49
N LEU A 76 3.28 8.79 0.77
CA LEU A 76 4.65 8.52 1.23
C LEU A 76 5.26 7.28 0.57
N GLU A 77 4.46 6.27 0.23
CA GLU A 77 4.93 5.09 -0.50
C GLU A 77 5.55 5.48 -1.86
N LEU A 78 4.93 6.42 -2.58
CA LEU A 78 5.48 6.95 -3.83
C LEU A 78 6.73 7.80 -3.60
N HIS A 79 6.66 8.74 -2.64
CA HIS A 79 7.74 9.68 -2.40
C HIS A 79 9.01 9.00 -1.86
N LEU A 80 8.85 8.00 -1.03
CA LEU A 80 9.93 7.28 -0.36
C LEU A 80 10.18 5.89 -0.97
N ASP A 81 9.63 5.58 -2.15
CA ASP A 81 9.72 4.26 -2.79
C ASP A 81 11.17 3.73 -2.79
N ASN A 82 12.13 4.55 -3.17
CA ASN A 82 13.55 4.18 -3.21
C ASN A 82 14.18 3.94 -1.83
N GLN A 83 13.60 4.50 -0.76
CA GLN A 83 14.12 4.36 0.61
C GLN A 83 13.48 3.17 1.33
N ILE A 84 12.19 2.93 1.06
CA ILE A 84 11.39 1.88 1.71
C ILE A 84 11.56 0.55 0.96
N LYS A 85 11.87 0.61 -0.33
CA LYS A 85 12.02 -0.57 -1.17
C LYS A 85 13.09 -1.47 -0.60
N VAL A 86 12.65 -2.64 -0.14
CA VAL A 86 13.58 -3.72 0.13
C VAL A 86 14.21 -4.10 -1.21
N HIS A 87 15.50 -3.91 -1.34
CA HIS A 87 16.24 -4.43 -2.48
C HIS A 87 16.16 -5.95 -2.40
N ASN A 88 15.13 -6.53 -3.00
CA ASN A 88 15.14 -7.94 -3.32
C ASN A 88 16.34 -8.13 -4.24
N LYS A 89 17.50 -8.48 -3.68
CA LYS A 89 18.58 -9.02 -4.48
C LYS A 89 17.96 -10.20 -5.20
N SER A 90 17.60 -9.99 -6.45
CA SER A 90 17.12 -11.07 -7.32
C SER A 90 18.16 -12.18 -7.20
N ASN A 91 17.77 -13.26 -6.55
CA ASN A 91 18.61 -14.44 -6.48
C ASN A 91 18.67 -14.97 -7.90
N LEU A 92 19.72 -14.60 -8.63
CA LEU A 92 20.06 -15.25 -9.89
C LEU A 92 20.27 -16.73 -9.56
N ILE A 93 19.22 -17.53 -9.71
CA ILE A 93 19.32 -18.97 -9.63
C ILE A 93 20.13 -19.39 -10.86
N LYS A 94 21.37 -19.81 -10.64
CA LYS A 94 22.16 -20.40 -11.71
C LYS A 94 21.44 -21.67 -12.16
N LYS A 95 21.03 -21.71 -13.41
CA LYS A 95 20.44 -22.88 -14.05
C LYS A 95 21.52 -23.60 -14.86
N GLY A 96 21.52 -24.92 -14.79
CA GLY A 96 22.29 -25.73 -15.71
C GLY A 96 21.82 -25.54 -17.15
N GLY A 97 22.58 -26.00 -18.14
CA GLY A 97 22.21 -25.92 -19.55
C GLY A 97 20.92 -26.66 -19.90
N ASP A 98 20.47 -27.55 -19.02
CA ASP A 98 19.20 -28.29 -19.08
C ASP A 98 18.02 -27.57 -18.38
N GLY A 99 18.26 -26.37 -17.84
CA GLY A 99 17.26 -25.60 -17.09
C GLY A 99 17.07 -25.98 -15.64
N THR A 100 17.77 -27.04 -15.14
CA THR A 100 17.70 -27.45 -13.74
C THR A 100 18.41 -26.44 -12.83
N PRO A 101 17.83 -26.07 -11.67
CA PRO A 101 18.51 -25.23 -10.71
C PRO A 101 19.79 -25.92 -10.20
N LEU A 102 20.94 -25.27 -10.37
CA LEU A 102 22.18 -25.78 -9.80
C LEU A 102 22.13 -25.62 -8.27
N PRO A 103 22.57 -26.64 -7.49
CA PRO A 103 22.68 -26.54 -6.05
C PRO A 103 23.64 -25.39 -5.72
N ASP A 104 23.11 -24.33 -5.15
CA ASP A 104 23.91 -23.24 -4.62
C ASP A 104 24.31 -23.61 -3.18
N ASN A 105 25.60 -23.65 -2.90
CA ASN A 105 26.15 -23.93 -1.57
C ASN A 105 25.87 -22.83 -0.52
N SER A 106 25.16 -21.80 -0.88
CA SER A 106 24.56 -20.85 0.05
C SER A 106 23.38 -21.54 0.74
N GLY A 107 23.52 -21.84 2.03
CA GLY A 107 22.49 -22.45 2.88
C GLY A 107 21.13 -21.76 2.79
N PRO A 108 20.10 -22.23 3.53
CA PRO A 108 18.77 -21.66 3.46
C PRO A 108 18.88 -20.14 3.62
N ARG A 109 18.71 -19.44 2.51
CA ARG A 109 18.73 -17.98 2.50
C ARG A 109 17.44 -17.55 3.17
N ASP A 110 17.53 -17.35 4.49
CA ASP A 110 16.56 -16.53 5.17
C ASP A 110 16.49 -15.23 4.38
N PHE A 111 15.29 -14.92 3.88
CA PHE A 111 14.99 -13.59 3.37
C PHE A 111 15.13 -12.66 4.57
N ILE A 112 16.37 -12.26 4.87
CA ILE A 112 16.63 -11.15 5.79
C ILE A 112 16.08 -9.94 5.05
N ASN A 113 14.80 -9.72 5.22
CA ASN A 113 14.16 -8.49 4.84
C ASN A 113 14.74 -7.45 5.79
N ASP A 114 15.68 -6.68 5.29
CA ASP A 114 16.20 -5.48 5.94
C ASP A 114 15.06 -4.44 5.91
N TYR A 115 14.02 -4.69 6.74
CA TYR A 115 12.89 -3.79 6.88
C TYR A 115 13.39 -2.53 7.56
N LYS A 116 13.59 -1.49 6.79
CA LYS A 116 13.79 -0.16 7.35
C LYS A 116 12.45 0.34 7.88
N SER A 117 12.35 0.50 9.20
CA SER A 117 11.22 1.19 9.80
C SER A 117 11.37 2.69 9.57
N LEU A 118 10.30 3.33 9.10
CA LEU A 118 10.23 4.78 8.97
C LEU A 118 9.35 5.34 10.10
N GLY A 119 9.94 6.17 10.96
CA GLY A 119 9.21 6.91 11.98
C GLY A 119 8.54 8.15 11.37
N LEU A 120 7.27 8.36 11.68
CA LEU A 120 6.52 9.57 11.33
C LEU A 120 6.16 10.35 12.58
N THR A 121 5.97 11.66 12.46
CA THR A 121 5.55 12.56 13.53
C THR A 121 4.05 12.44 13.87
N ILE A 122 3.32 11.63 13.14
CA ILE A 122 1.87 11.46 13.29
C ILE A 122 1.50 10.78 14.61
N ASP A 123 0.69 11.43 15.42
CA ASP A 123 0.04 10.83 16.60
C ASP A 123 -1.21 10.07 16.17
N SER A 124 -1.21 8.76 16.40
CA SER A 124 -2.30 7.87 15.98
C SER A 124 -3.64 8.20 16.63
N ARG A 125 -3.65 8.70 17.87
CA ARG A 125 -4.87 9.07 18.60
C ARG A 125 -5.44 10.34 18.01
N LEU A 126 -4.57 11.31 17.75
CA LEU A 126 -4.95 12.58 17.15
C LEU A 126 -5.44 12.38 15.71
N GLN A 127 -4.75 11.56 14.92
CA GLN A 127 -5.17 11.19 13.56
C GLN A 127 -6.58 10.60 13.55
N LYS A 128 -6.87 9.65 14.46
CA LYS A 128 -8.19 9.01 14.57
C LYS A 128 -9.27 10.00 15.01
N ALA A 129 -8.97 10.89 15.96
CA ALA A 129 -9.90 11.91 16.42
C ALA A 129 -10.22 12.91 15.31
N THR A 130 -9.19 13.40 14.60
CA THR A 130 -9.32 14.33 13.48
C THR A 130 -10.12 13.70 12.32
N PHE A 131 -9.85 12.44 11.97
CA PHE A 131 -10.60 11.72 10.94
C PHE A 131 -12.08 11.63 11.28
N LYS A 132 -12.40 11.26 12.53
CA LYS A 132 -13.80 11.17 12.99
C LYS A 132 -14.50 12.53 12.99
N ALA A 133 -13.81 13.57 13.44
CA ALA A 133 -14.35 14.93 13.48
C ALA A 133 -14.61 15.46 12.06
N LEU A 134 -13.64 15.32 11.15
CA LEU A 134 -13.77 15.75 9.74
C LEU A 134 -14.92 15.02 9.06
N SER A 135 -14.99 13.68 9.17
CA SER A 135 -16.05 12.88 8.56
C SER A 135 -17.44 13.30 9.05
N LYS A 136 -17.58 13.58 10.36
CA LYS A 136 -18.83 14.09 10.92
C LYS A 136 -19.23 15.46 10.35
N GLN A 137 -18.27 16.37 10.17
CA GLN A 137 -18.55 17.69 9.60
C GLN A 137 -18.92 17.63 8.12
N LEU A 138 -18.25 16.80 7.33
CA LEU A 138 -18.60 16.58 5.93
C LEU A 138 -20.05 16.12 5.76
N LEU A 139 -20.47 15.15 6.56
CA LEU A 139 -21.86 14.68 6.57
C LEU A 139 -22.83 15.80 6.97
N LYS A 140 -22.51 16.55 8.04
CA LYS A 140 -23.36 17.65 8.52
C LYS A 140 -23.60 18.72 7.47
N TRP A 141 -22.56 19.07 6.71
CA TRP A 141 -22.61 20.16 5.73
C TRP A 141 -22.80 19.67 4.30
N ASN A 142 -22.99 18.38 4.09
CA ASN A 142 -23.07 17.74 2.76
C ASN A 142 -21.90 18.17 1.85
N ALA A 143 -20.69 18.29 2.44
CA ALA A 143 -19.51 18.71 1.71
C ALA A 143 -18.92 17.54 0.93
N LYS A 144 -18.44 17.82 -0.30
CA LYS A 144 -17.86 16.80 -1.20
C LYS A 144 -16.45 16.39 -0.77
N LYS A 145 -15.66 17.34 -0.33
CA LYS A 145 -14.24 17.17 0.05
C LYS A 145 -13.95 17.95 1.33
N GLY A 146 -12.97 17.50 2.07
CA GLY A 146 -12.47 18.21 3.23
C GLY A 146 -11.11 17.69 3.66
N PHE A 147 -10.32 18.53 4.28
CA PHE A 147 -9.08 18.12 4.91
C PHE A 147 -8.88 18.83 6.24
N ALA A 148 -8.06 18.25 7.09
CA ALA A 148 -7.64 18.84 8.35
C ALA A 148 -6.17 18.47 8.63
N ILE A 149 -5.39 19.46 8.99
CA ILE A 149 -3.98 19.30 9.36
C ILE A 149 -3.81 19.86 10.78
N VAL A 150 -3.14 19.09 11.62
CA VAL A 150 -2.75 19.52 12.97
C VAL A 150 -1.24 19.55 13.03
N MET A 151 -0.70 20.71 13.36
CA MET A 151 0.74 20.99 13.38
C MET A 151 1.18 21.48 14.75
N ASN A 152 2.35 21.05 15.20
CA ASN A 152 3.00 21.60 16.36
C ASN A 152 3.65 22.94 15.99
N VAL A 153 3.17 24.03 16.59
CA VAL A 153 3.62 25.40 16.28
C VAL A 153 5.08 25.68 16.69
N ASN A 154 5.66 24.89 17.59
CA ASN A 154 7.02 25.10 18.08
C ASN A 154 8.10 24.55 17.14
N ASN A 155 7.81 23.48 16.43
CA ASN A 155 8.80 22.77 15.60
C ASN A 155 8.31 22.42 14.18
N GLY A 156 7.05 22.73 13.85
CA GLY A 156 6.50 22.48 12.53
C GLY A 156 6.12 21.03 12.25
N GLU A 157 6.21 20.12 13.21
CA GLU A 157 5.83 18.72 13.02
C GLU A 157 4.34 18.57 12.74
N ILE A 158 4.01 17.80 11.71
CA ILE A 158 2.64 17.43 11.40
C ILE A 158 2.23 16.25 12.28
N LEU A 159 1.31 16.50 13.21
CA LEU A 159 0.80 15.52 14.16
C LEU A 159 -0.41 14.75 13.63
N SER A 160 -1.16 15.33 12.71
CA SER A 160 -2.28 14.70 12.02
C SER A 160 -2.48 15.32 10.66
N LEU A 161 -2.71 14.48 9.65
CA LEU A 161 -3.10 14.89 8.31
C LEU A 161 -4.21 13.96 7.82
N VAL A 162 -5.39 14.51 7.65
CA VAL A 162 -6.58 13.79 7.21
C VAL A 162 -7.18 14.47 6.01
N SER A 163 -7.54 13.70 5.02
CA SER A 163 -8.26 14.16 3.83
C SER A 163 -9.41 13.22 3.50
N THR A 164 -10.46 13.76 2.90
CA THR A 164 -11.65 13.02 2.46
C THR A 164 -12.05 13.53 1.08
N PRO A 165 -12.42 12.67 0.12
CA PRO A 165 -12.64 11.23 0.27
C PRO A 165 -11.35 10.44 0.57
N SER A 166 -11.49 9.33 1.28
CA SER A 166 -10.42 8.39 1.60
C SER A 166 -10.71 7.01 0.98
N TYR A 167 -9.73 6.15 0.90
CA TYR A 167 -9.83 4.82 0.28
C TYR A 167 -9.14 3.76 1.15
N ASP A 168 -9.42 2.48 0.91
CA ASP A 168 -8.66 1.39 1.52
C ASP A 168 -7.45 1.05 0.64
N PRO A 169 -6.21 1.31 1.06
CA PRO A 169 -5.02 1.02 0.28
C PRO A 169 -4.85 -0.47 -0.05
N ASN A 170 -5.44 -1.36 0.77
CA ASN A 170 -5.41 -2.81 0.50
C ASN A 170 -6.33 -3.21 -0.66
N LYS A 171 -7.19 -2.30 -1.14
CA LYS A 171 -8.16 -2.51 -2.22
C LYS A 171 -8.19 -1.30 -3.15
N TYR A 172 -7.03 -0.73 -3.47
CA TYR A 172 -6.95 0.50 -4.27
C TYR A 172 -7.63 0.37 -5.64
N TRP A 173 -7.71 -0.83 -6.22
CA TRP A 173 -8.36 -1.08 -7.51
C TRP A 173 -9.89 -0.89 -7.49
N ASP A 174 -10.51 -0.80 -6.31
CA ASP A 174 -11.96 -0.55 -6.16
C ASP A 174 -12.30 0.96 -6.22
N TYR A 175 -11.29 1.83 -6.42
CA TYR A 175 -11.44 3.28 -6.34
C TYR A 175 -10.95 3.99 -7.60
N ASP A 176 -11.57 5.13 -7.91
CA ASP A 176 -11.11 5.98 -9.00
C ASP A 176 -9.77 6.66 -8.67
N SER A 177 -8.95 6.87 -9.69
CA SER A 177 -7.62 7.46 -9.55
C SER A 177 -7.61 8.86 -8.93
N GLU A 178 -8.69 9.62 -9.07
CA GLU A 178 -8.84 10.95 -8.46
C GLU A 178 -8.80 10.93 -6.92
N VAL A 179 -9.20 9.81 -6.30
CA VAL A 179 -9.21 9.67 -4.83
C VAL A 179 -7.80 9.55 -4.27
N PHE A 180 -6.84 9.08 -5.06
CA PHE A 180 -5.44 8.90 -4.66
C PHE A 180 -4.66 10.21 -4.67
N ARG A 181 -5.19 11.21 -5.34
CA ARG A 181 -4.55 12.51 -5.49
C ARG A 181 -4.60 13.29 -4.16
N GLY A 182 -3.45 13.81 -3.76
CA GLY A 182 -3.34 14.69 -2.59
C GLY A 182 -3.89 16.09 -2.89
N TRP A 183 -5.19 16.20 -3.18
CA TRP A 183 -5.84 17.43 -3.62
C TRP A 183 -5.64 18.59 -2.65
N TYR A 184 -5.50 18.33 -1.36
CA TYR A 184 -5.26 19.36 -0.32
C TYR A 184 -3.94 20.11 -0.49
N SER A 185 -2.98 19.55 -1.26
CA SER A 185 -1.71 20.20 -1.58
C SER A 185 -1.50 20.47 -3.06
N GLN A 186 -2.29 19.85 -3.93
CA GLN A 186 -2.13 19.93 -5.39
C GLN A 186 -3.20 20.80 -6.07
N ASP A 187 -4.40 20.89 -5.46
CA ASP A 187 -5.48 21.70 -6.03
C ASP A 187 -5.43 23.14 -5.52
N LEU A 188 -5.82 24.07 -6.39
CA LEU A 188 -6.01 25.45 -6.02
C LEU A 188 -7.40 25.63 -5.43
N PHE A 189 -7.50 26.35 -4.33
CA PHE A 189 -8.77 26.74 -3.72
C PHE A 189 -8.69 28.14 -3.10
N GLU A 190 -9.82 28.81 -2.98
CA GLU A 190 -9.89 30.13 -2.35
C GLU A 190 -9.82 29.97 -0.82
N PRO A 191 -8.76 30.48 -0.15
CA PRO A 191 -8.57 30.31 1.28
C PRO A 191 -9.58 31.10 2.13
N GLY A 192 -10.17 32.13 1.56
CA GLY A 192 -11.11 33.01 2.26
C GLY A 192 -10.49 33.63 3.53
N SER A 193 -11.31 33.68 4.64
CA SER A 193 -10.86 34.28 5.94
C SER A 193 -9.67 33.55 6.59
N THR A 194 -9.32 32.34 6.12
CA THR A 194 -8.13 31.63 6.66
C THR A 194 -6.82 32.28 6.25
N PHE A 195 -6.84 33.21 5.28
CA PHE A 195 -5.68 33.99 4.87
C PHE A 195 -5.41 35.22 5.78
N LYS A 196 -6.37 35.64 6.61
CA LYS A 196 -6.24 36.80 7.48
C LYS A 196 -5.04 36.78 8.44
N PRO A 197 -4.67 35.67 9.06
CA PRO A 197 -3.48 35.62 9.90
C PRO A 197 -2.19 35.98 9.17
N ILE A 198 -2.08 35.59 7.89
CA ILE A 198 -0.93 35.93 7.04
C ILE A 198 -0.89 37.43 6.79
N ASN A 199 -2.04 38.02 6.42
CA ASN A 199 -2.13 39.48 6.20
C ASN A 199 -1.79 40.26 7.49
N LEU A 200 -2.24 39.76 8.66
CA LEU A 200 -1.91 40.38 9.94
C LEU A 200 -0.42 40.28 10.26
N ALA A 201 0.20 39.12 10.02
CA ALA A 201 1.64 38.94 10.25
C ALA A 201 2.46 39.91 9.39
N LEU A 202 2.11 40.06 8.10
CA LEU A 202 2.76 41.02 7.19
C LEU A 202 2.56 42.50 7.61
N ALA A 203 1.44 42.80 8.28
CA ALA A 203 1.17 44.17 8.76
C ALA A 203 1.88 44.51 10.06
N LEU A 204 2.37 43.49 10.80
CA LEU A 204 3.09 43.67 12.06
C LEU A 204 4.62 43.70 11.86
N GLU A 205 5.11 43.33 10.69
CA GLU A 205 6.51 43.36 10.27
C GLU A 205 6.88 44.74 9.67
#